data_0f177954c54eb140364e41680eceff78
#
_entry.id   0f177954c54eb140364e41680eceff78
#
_cell.length_a   1.000
_cell.length_b   1.000
_cell.length_c   1.000
_cell.angle_alpha   90.00
_cell.angle_beta   90.00
_cell.angle_gamma   90.00
#
_symmetry.space_group_name_H-M   'P 1'
#
loop_
_entity.id
_entity.type
_entity.pdbx_description
1 polymer ?
#
loop_
_entity_poly.entity_id
_entity_poly.type
_entity_poly.pdbx_seq_one_letter_code
_entity_poly.pdbx_strand_id
1 'polypeptide(L)'
;TCIKLIMEYLMHTSNFSRLHFAHLPTPLEPMQNISKALGGPNLWIKRDDCTGLSSGGNKTRKLEFIMADAVDQKADSIITQGATQSNHARQTCAIAGKLGMRCHILLESRTGFEDDAYNHNGNVMLNQLHGATISTRPAGTDMNAAMEELAQKLRDDGKHPYIIPGGGSNEIGALGYVNAAIELTTQANDRSLKIDHLVHATGSSGTQAGLVLGMAGINSGIPVYGVG
;
A
#
# COMPACT_ATOMS: atom_id res chain seq x y z
N THR A 1 35.98 -8.89 -14.03
CA THR A 1 35.57 -9.32 -12.65
C THR A 1 34.63 -8.30 -12.02
N CYS A 2 34.84 -6.98 -12.16
CA CYS A 2 33.93 -5.94 -11.61
C CYS A 2 32.52 -5.94 -12.22
N ILE A 3 32.41 -6.12 -13.53
CA ILE A 3 31.12 -6.14 -14.26
C ILE A 3 30.27 -7.35 -13.81
N LYS A 4 30.89 -8.49 -13.51
CA LYS A 4 30.19 -9.69 -13.04
C LYS A 4 29.64 -9.51 -11.62
N LEU A 5 30.36 -8.81 -10.76
CA LEU A 5 29.88 -8.47 -9.39
C LEU A 5 28.69 -7.49 -9.43
N ILE A 6 28.68 -6.53 -10.35
CA ILE A 6 27.58 -5.54 -10.48
C ILE A 6 26.29 -6.23 -10.96
N MET A 7 26.39 -7.27 -11.79
CA MET A 7 25.21 -7.99 -12.28
C MET A 7 24.56 -8.92 -11.24
N GLU A 8 25.29 -9.33 -10.21
CA GLU A 8 24.75 -10.21 -9.15
C GLU A 8 23.86 -9.48 -8.12
N TYR A 9 23.85 -8.15 -8.11
CA TYR A 9 23.10 -7.31 -7.17
C TYR A 9 21.96 -6.49 -7.78
N LEU A 10 21.58 -6.76 -9.04
CA LEU A 10 20.41 -6.13 -9.63
C LEU A 10 19.14 -6.69 -9.00
N MET A 11 18.43 -5.84 -8.25
CA MET A 11 17.15 -6.21 -7.65
C MET A 11 16.09 -6.35 -8.75
N HIS A 12 15.60 -7.56 -8.94
CA HIS A 12 14.55 -7.88 -9.90
C HIS A 12 13.26 -8.25 -9.19
N THR A 13 12.21 -7.48 -9.43
CA THR A 13 10.85 -7.83 -8.97
C THR A 13 10.05 -8.56 -10.05
N SER A 14 10.61 -8.75 -11.24
CA SER A 14 9.97 -9.41 -12.39
C SER A 14 9.69 -10.91 -12.18
N ASN A 15 10.29 -11.52 -11.15
CA ASN A 15 10.02 -12.91 -10.79
C ASN A 15 8.73 -13.09 -9.96
N PHE A 16 8.08 -11.99 -9.59
CA PHE A 16 6.85 -12.00 -8.81
C PHE A 16 5.68 -11.58 -9.69
N SER A 17 4.57 -12.31 -9.61
CA SER A 17 3.33 -11.94 -10.28
C SER A 17 2.88 -10.55 -9.85
N ARG A 18 2.46 -9.73 -10.82
CA ARG A 18 1.99 -8.37 -10.59
C ARG A 18 0.86 -8.01 -11.54
N LEU A 19 -0.18 -7.41 -11.00
CA LEU A 19 -1.22 -6.72 -11.76
C LEU A 19 -0.90 -5.22 -11.83
N HIS A 20 -1.45 -4.52 -12.83
CA HIS A 20 -1.18 -3.10 -13.04
C HIS A 20 -2.46 -2.29 -12.87
N PHE A 21 -2.54 -1.50 -11.79
CA PHE A 21 -3.68 -0.64 -11.46
C PHE A 21 -3.28 0.81 -11.24
N ALA A 22 -2.04 1.03 -10.79
CA ALA A 22 -1.53 2.36 -10.49
C ALA A 22 -1.08 3.11 -11.76
N HIS A 23 -1.30 4.41 -11.77
CA HIS A 23 -0.67 5.30 -12.73
C HIS A 23 0.78 5.56 -12.27
N LEU A 24 1.72 4.88 -12.89
CA LEU A 24 3.14 4.95 -12.57
C LEU A 24 3.95 5.43 -13.78
N PRO A 25 5.09 6.11 -13.56
CA PRO A 25 5.61 6.55 -12.27
C PRO A 25 4.79 7.68 -11.64
N THR A 26 4.66 7.69 -10.30
CA THR A 26 4.01 8.84 -9.64
C THR A 26 4.93 10.08 -9.72
N PRO A 27 4.38 11.31 -9.71
CA PRO A 27 5.19 12.50 -9.79
C PRO A 27 6.20 12.63 -8.63
N LEU A 28 7.35 13.21 -8.91
CA LEU A 28 8.32 13.69 -7.92
C LEU A 28 8.41 15.21 -8.06
N GLU A 29 7.94 15.96 -7.09
CA GLU A 29 7.71 17.40 -7.18
C GLU A 29 8.47 18.18 -6.10
N PRO A 30 9.06 19.37 -6.42
CA PRO A 30 9.68 20.22 -5.41
C PRO A 30 8.63 20.94 -4.55
N MET A 31 8.85 20.99 -3.23
CA MET A 31 7.99 21.71 -2.28
C MET A 31 8.61 23.08 -1.95
N GLN A 32 8.68 23.97 -2.94
CA GLN A 32 9.45 25.23 -2.86
C GLN A 32 9.01 26.15 -1.72
N ASN A 33 7.70 26.31 -1.51
CA ASN A 33 7.18 27.22 -0.48
C ASN A 33 7.53 26.72 0.94
N ILE A 34 7.42 25.43 1.20
CA ILE A 34 7.77 24.84 2.50
C ILE A 34 9.28 24.88 2.70
N SER A 35 10.08 24.54 1.68
CA SER A 35 11.54 24.65 1.74
C SER A 35 11.99 26.06 2.09
N LYS A 36 11.39 27.09 1.46
CA LYS A 36 11.65 28.50 1.74
C LYS A 36 11.23 28.90 3.16
N ALA A 37 10.06 28.47 3.61
CA ALA A 37 9.54 28.79 4.94
C ALA A 37 10.40 28.21 6.06
N LEU A 38 10.96 27.01 5.86
CA LEU A 38 11.84 26.35 6.84
C LEU A 38 13.28 26.90 6.80
N GLY A 39 13.70 27.57 5.73
CA GLY A 39 15.04 28.13 5.59
C GLY A 39 16.20 27.12 5.66
N GLY A 40 15.92 25.86 5.34
CA GLY A 40 16.85 24.76 5.50
C GLY A 40 16.87 23.81 4.27
N PRO A 41 16.38 22.58 4.41
CA PRO A 41 16.49 21.56 3.35
C PRO A 41 15.63 21.89 2.13
N ASN A 42 16.07 21.44 0.95
CA ASN A 42 15.23 21.39 -0.24
C ASN A 42 14.29 20.17 -0.14
N LEU A 43 13.02 20.42 0.06
CA LEU A 43 12.02 19.37 0.19
C LEU A 43 11.41 19.00 -1.14
N TRP A 44 11.27 17.70 -1.35
CA TRP A 44 10.59 17.11 -2.48
C TRP A 44 9.53 16.13 -1.99
N ILE A 45 8.46 15.98 -2.77
CA ILE A 45 7.39 15.03 -2.47
C ILE A 45 7.24 14.01 -3.59
N LYS A 46 7.25 12.73 -3.22
CA LYS A 46 6.83 11.62 -4.09
C LYS A 46 5.33 11.44 -3.94
N ARG A 47 4.57 11.73 -5.00
CA ARG A 47 3.11 11.85 -5.00
C ARG A 47 2.42 10.48 -5.09
N ASP A 48 2.61 9.64 -4.08
CA ASP A 48 1.93 8.33 -4.01
C ASP A 48 0.43 8.43 -3.65
N ASP A 49 -0.08 9.62 -3.42
CA ASP A 49 -1.50 9.95 -3.46
C ASP A 49 -2.07 9.94 -4.89
N CYS A 50 -1.23 10.17 -5.91
CA CYS A 50 -1.63 10.25 -7.32
C CYS A 50 -1.56 8.90 -8.07
N THR A 51 -1.77 7.78 -7.42
CA THR A 51 -1.79 6.45 -8.07
C THR A 51 -3.04 6.18 -8.92
N GLY A 52 -4.04 7.05 -8.87
CA GLY A 52 -5.20 7.06 -9.76
C GLY A 52 -6.39 6.23 -9.31
N LEU A 53 -6.20 4.96 -8.95
CA LEU A 53 -7.30 4.06 -8.63
C LEU A 53 -8.12 4.53 -7.42
N SER A 54 -9.41 4.74 -7.58
CA SER A 54 -10.34 5.16 -6.52
C SER A 54 -9.80 6.35 -5.74
N SER A 55 -9.59 7.48 -6.40
CA SER A 55 -8.94 8.71 -5.91
C SER A 55 -7.46 8.55 -5.47
N GLY A 56 -6.81 7.43 -5.80
CA GLY A 56 -5.40 7.22 -5.55
C GLY A 56 -5.04 6.79 -4.11
N GLY A 57 -3.76 6.66 -3.88
CA GLY A 57 -3.19 6.31 -2.58
C GLY A 57 -2.06 5.27 -2.66
N ASN A 58 -1.23 5.30 -1.64
CA ASN A 58 0.00 4.52 -1.55
C ASN A 58 -0.20 3.00 -1.54
N LYS A 59 -1.39 2.51 -1.16
CA LYS A 59 -1.63 1.07 -1.02
C LYS A 59 -1.76 0.35 -2.36
N THR A 60 -2.11 1.05 -3.43
CA THR A 60 -2.20 0.46 -4.78
C THR A 60 -0.90 -0.24 -5.17
N ARG A 61 0.27 0.34 -4.85
CA ARG A 61 1.58 -0.30 -5.13
C ARG A 61 1.73 -1.69 -4.50
N LYS A 62 1.30 -1.84 -3.24
CA LYS A 62 1.33 -3.12 -2.52
C LYS A 62 0.30 -4.09 -3.08
N LEU A 63 -0.89 -3.57 -3.33
CA LEU A 63 -2.04 -4.36 -3.78
C LEU A 63 -1.85 -4.92 -5.18
N GLU A 64 -1.03 -4.31 -6.03
CA GLU A 64 -0.69 -4.87 -7.34
C GLU A 64 -0.03 -6.25 -7.25
N PHE A 65 0.80 -6.48 -6.23
CA PHE A 65 1.44 -7.78 -5.98
C PHE A 65 0.52 -8.71 -5.19
N ILE A 66 -0.10 -8.21 -4.11
CA ILE A 66 -0.97 -9.01 -3.25
C ILE A 66 -2.18 -9.55 -4.04
N MET A 67 -2.79 -8.72 -4.89
CA MET A 67 -3.94 -9.15 -5.67
C MET A 67 -3.55 -10.08 -6.82
N ALA A 68 -2.32 -9.99 -7.34
CA ALA A 68 -1.79 -10.98 -8.26
C ALA A 68 -1.66 -12.34 -7.59
N ASP A 69 -1.12 -12.39 -6.36
CA ASP A 69 -1.04 -13.63 -5.58
C ASP A 69 -2.43 -14.19 -5.25
N ALA A 70 -3.41 -13.34 -4.92
CA ALA A 70 -4.79 -13.78 -4.70
C ALA A 70 -5.41 -14.41 -5.97
N VAL A 71 -5.14 -13.83 -7.15
CA VAL A 71 -5.57 -14.39 -8.44
C VAL A 71 -4.90 -15.73 -8.73
N ASP A 72 -3.59 -15.83 -8.50
CA ASP A 72 -2.82 -17.06 -8.70
C ASP A 72 -3.34 -18.19 -7.78
N GLN A 73 -3.80 -17.83 -6.56
CA GLN A 73 -4.44 -18.75 -5.62
C GLN A 73 -5.93 -18.99 -5.91
N LYS A 74 -6.48 -18.45 -7.01
CA LYS A 74 -7.88 -18.61 -7.43
C LYS A 74 -8.88 -18.12 -6.39
N ALA A 75 -8.56 -17.07 -5.66
CA ALA A 75 -9.48 -16.46 -4.72
C ALA A 75 -10.71 -15.88 -5.44
N ASP A 76 -11.89 -16.06 -4.84
CA ASP A 76 -13.16 -15.48 -5.32
C ASP A 76 -13.63 -14.31 -4.44
N SER A 77 -13.02 -14.18 -3.28
CA SER A 77 -13.34 -13.17 -2.29
C SER A 77 -12.09 -12.70 -1.54
N ILE A 78 -12.10 -11.41 -1.19
CA ILE A 78 -11.03 -10.74 -0.46
C ILE A 78 -11.56 -10.33 0.91
N ILE A 79 -10.75 -10.58 1.94
CA ILE A 79 -11.02 -10.11 3.30
C ILE A 79 -9.88 -9.18 3.72
N THR A 80 -10.21 -8.02 4.25
CA THR A 80 -9.20 -7.12 4.82
C THR A 80 -9.75 -6.32 6.00
N GLN A 81 -8.86 -5.61 6.69
CA GLN A 81 -9.18 -4.79 7.83
C GLN A 81 -8.58 -3.38 7.73
N GLY A 82 -9.14 -2.46 8.51
CA GLY A 82 -8.59 -1.13 8.70
C GLY A 82 -9.34 -0.34 9.75
N ALA A 83 -8.86 0.86 10.07
CA ALA A 83 -9.66 1.83 10.82
C ALA A 83 -10.85 2.32 9.96
N THR A 84 -11.83 2.98 10.56
CA THR A 84 -13.04 3.48 9.89
C THR A 84 -12.72 4.19 8.58
N GLN A 85 -11.78 5.14 8.59
CA GLN A 85 -11.37 5.89 7.38
C GLN A 85 -10.09 5.34 6.72
N SER A 86 -10.00 4.01 6.59
CA SER A 86 -8.83 3.36 6.00
C SER A 86 -8.74 3.53 4.48
N ASN A 87 -7.69 4.20 3.99
CA ASN A 87 -7.37 4.25 2.56
C ASN A 87 -6.94 2.87 2.02
N HIS A 88 -6.39 2.00 2.86
CA HIS A 88 -6.05 0.63 2.49
C HIS A 88 -7.32 -0.16 2.13
N ALA A 89 -8.31 -0.16 3.01
CA ALA A 89 -9.58 -0.85 2.78
C ALA A 89 -10.23 -0.37 1.47
N ARG A 90 -10.30 0.95 1.23
CA ARG A 90 -10.88 1.52 0.01
C ARG A 90 -10.15 1.07 -1.26
N GLN A 91 -8.82 1.12 -1.28
CA GLN A 91 -8.06 0.69 -2.46
C GLN A 91 -8.18 -0.81 -2.70
N THR A 92 -8.22 -1.62 -1.62
CA THR A 92 -8.46 -3.06 -1.72
C THR A 92 -9.82 -3.35 -2.35
N CYS A 93 -10.88 -2.68 -1.88
CA CYS A 93 -12.22 -2.80 -2.47
C CYS A 93 -12.25 -2.44 -3.95
N ALA A 94 -11.63 -1.32 -4.31
CA ALA A 94 -11.61 -0.86 -5.69
C ALA A 94 -10.97 -1.89 -6.63
N ILE A 95 -9.87 -2.53 -6.19
CA ILE A 95 -9.21 -3.56 -6.99
C ILE A 95 -10.06 -4.84 -7.03
N ALA A 96 -10.60 -5.28 -5.90
CA ALA A 96 -11.47 -6.45 -5.84
C ALA A 96 -12.67 -6.31 -6.78
N GLY A 97 -13.35 -5.15 -6.75
CA GLY A 97 -14.45 -4.84 -7.66
C GLY A 97 -14.03 -4.85 -9.14
N LYS A 98 -12.84 -4.32 -9.47
CA LYS A 98 -12.30 -4.34 -10.82
C LYS A 98 -11.98 -5.76 -11.32
N LEU A 99 -11.63 -6.67 -10.40
CA LEU A 99 -11.36 -8.09 -10.70
C LEU A 99 -12.62 -8.97 -10.64
N GLY A 100 -13.78 -8.40 -10.30
CA GLY A 100 -15.02 -9.17 -10.13
C GLY A 100 -15.07 -10.02 -8.86
N MET A 101 -14.18 -9.77 -7.90
CA MET A 101 -14.12 -10.47 -6.62
C MET A 101 -15.01 -9.80 -5.58
N ARG A 102 -15.61 -10.56 -4.68
CA ARG A 102 -16.28 -10.02 -3.50
C ARG A 102 -15.24 -9.45 -2.54
N CYS A 103 -15.58 -8.37 -1.85
CA CYS A 103 -14.69 -7.76 -0.86
C CYS A 103 -15.41 -7.60 0.48
N HIS A 104 -14.84 -8.18 1.52
CA HIS A 104 -15.31 -8.09 2.89
C HIS A 104 -14.32 -7.24 3.70
N ILE A 105 -14.82 -6.18 4.33
CA ILE A 105 -13.99 -5.26 5.11
C ILE A 105 -14.45 -5.26 6.56
N LEU A 106 -13.49 -5.45 7.46
CA LEU A 106 -13.67 -5.26 8.89
C LEU A 106 -13.09 -3.89 9.25
N LEU A 107 -13.95 -2.94 9.67
CA LEU A 107 -13.55 -1.62 10.11
C LEU A 107 -13.52 -1.54 11.62
N GLU A 108 -12.37 -1.18 12.18
CA GLU A 108 -12.21 -0.96 13.62
C GLU A 108 -12.46 0.51 13.98
N SER A 109 -13.38 0.75 14.92
CA SER A 109 -13.66 2.09 15.45
C SER A 109 -12.62 2.49 16.50
N ARG A 110 -11.46 3.00 16.06
CA ARG A 110 -10.30 3.31 16.92
C ARG A 110 -10.40 4.63 17.65
N THR A 111 -11.12 5.59 17.08
CA THR A 111 -11.12 6.98 17.56
C THR A 111 -12.26 7.30 18.51
N GLY A 112 -13.29 6.46 18.56
CA GLY A 112 -14.51 6.74 19.29
C GLY A 112 -15.33 7.94 18.75
N PHE A 113 -15.01 8.42 17.53
CA PHE A 113 -15.82 9.44 16.87
C PHE A 113 -17.19 8.87 16.49
N GLU A 114 -18.25 9.48 16.99
CA GLU A 114 -19.66 9.15 16.69
C GLU A 114 -20.24 10.06 15.59
N ASP A 115 -19.43 10.97 15.04
CA ASP A 115 -19.83 11.87 13.96
C ASP A 115 -20.30 11.10 12.73
N ASP A 116 -21.49 11.45 12.23
CA ASP A 116 -22.14 10.77 11.11
C ASP A 116 -21.30 10.89 9.82
N ALA A 117 -20.71 12.05 9.56
CA ALA A 117 -19.85 12.25 8.41
C ALA A 117 -18.58 11.39 8.49
N TYR A 118 -17.99 11.22 9.69
CA TYR A 118 -16.84 10.35 9.87
C TYR A 118 -17.18 8.88 9.60
N ASN A 119 -18.36 8.44 10.00
CA ASN A 119 -18.76 7.03 9.93
C ASN A 119 -19.38 6.62 8.59
N HIS A 120 -19.91 7.57 7.80
CA HIS A 120 -20.64 7.27 6.57
C HIS A 120 -20.09 7.94 5.31
N ASN A 121 -19.14 8.88 5.42
CA ASN A 121 -18.57 9.58 4.28
C ASN A 121 -17.11 9.15 3.99
N GLY A 122 -16.44 9.83 3.08
CA GLY A 122 -15.02 9.59 2.75
C GLY A 122 -14.76 8.17 2.28
N ASN A 123 -13.78 7.49 2.91
CA ASN A 123 -13.40 6.13 2.53
C ASN A 123 -14.51 5.11 2.79
N VAL A 124 -15.36 5.31 3.82
CA VAL A 124 -16.50 4.40 4.11
C VAL A 124 -17.50 4.44 2.95
N MET A 125 -17.90 5.63 2.51
CA MET A 125 -18.79 5.80 1.36
C MET A 125 -18.19 5.16 0.09
N LEU A 126 -16.91 5.38 -0.17
CA LEU A 126 -16.24 4.78 -1.32
C LEU A 126 -16.19 3.26 -1.24
N ASN A 127 -16.00 2.67 -0.05
CA ASN A 127 -16.08 1.23 0.13
C ASN A 127 -17.46 0.69 -0.28
N GLN A 128 -18.54 1.38 0.11
CA GLN A 128 -19.92 1.01 -0.25
C GLN A 128 -20.13 1.13 -1.78
N LEU A 129 -19.67 2.22 -2.40
CA LEU A 129 -19.76 2.42 -3.84
C LEU A 129 -18.99 1.35 -4.64
N HIS A 130 -17.92 0.80 -4.08
CA HIS A 130 -17.18 -0.32 -4.67
C HIS A 130 -17.82 -1.69 -4.39
N GLY A 131 -18.96 -1.75 -3.72
CA GLY A 131 -19.70 -2.98 -3.48
C GLY A 131 -19.15 -3.84 -2.34
N ALA A 132 -18.41 -3.24 -1.38
CA ALA A 132 -17.90 -3.98 -0.23
C ALA A 132 -19.00 -4.39 0.75
N THR A 133 -18.85 -5.58 1.32
CA THR A 133 -19.54 -5.97 2.55
C THR A 133 -18.74 -5.44 3.74
N ILE A 134 -19.30 -4.46 4.46
CA ILE A 134 -18.63 -3.81 5.59
C ILE A 134 -19.19 -4.33 6.90
N SER A 135 -18.31 -4.66 7.85
CA SER A 135 -18.68 -4.93 9.23
C SER A 135 -17.77 -4.13 10.18
N THR A 136 -18.38 -3.44 11.14
CA THR A 136 -17.67 -2.64 12.13
C THR A 136 -17.30 -3.49 13.35
N ARG A 137 -16.17 -3.20 13.94
CA ARG A 137 -15.65 -3.81 15.17
C ARG A 137 -15.29 -2.72 16.17
N PRO A 138 -15.51 -2.95 17.48
CA PRO A 138 -15.05 -2.03 18.51
C PRO A 138 -13.51 -1.95 18.55
N ALA A 139 -12.99 -0.86 19.13
CA ALA A 139 -11.58 -0.69 19.37
C ALA A 139 -11.02 -1.83 20.24
N GLY A 140 -9.79 -2.28 19.90
CA GLY A 140 -9.12 -3.37 20.63
C GLY A 140 -9.57 -4.78 20.24
N THR A 141 -10.43 -4.93 19.23
CA THR A 141 -10.77 -6.25 18.68
C THR A 141 -9.51 -6.90 18.09
N ASP A 142 -9.32 -8.20 18.33
CA ASP A 142 -8.34 -8.98 17.56
C ASP A 142 -8.83 -9.12 16.11
N MET A 143 -8.42 -8.15 15.30
CA MET A 143 -8.86 -8.05 13.92
C MET A 143 -8.33 -9.19 13.05
N ASN A 144 -7.19 -9.80 13.41
CA ASN A 144 -6.66 -10.95 12.67
C ASN A 144 -7.51 -12.19 12.94
N ALA A 145 -7.84 -12.45 14.19
CA ALA A 145 -8.76 -13.54 14.56
C ALA A 145 -10.15 -13.34 13.91
N ALA A 146 -10.67 -12.10 13.90
CA ALA A 146 -11.96 -11.79 13.27
C ALA A 146 -11.95 -12.00 11.74
N MET A 147 -10.84 -11.70 11.05
CA MET A 147 -10.69 -12.00 9.63
C MET A 147 -10.65 -13.50 9.36
N GLU A 148 -9.92 -14.26 10.18
CA GLU A 148 -9.83 -15.72 10.01
C GLU A 148 -11.18 -16.41 10.30
N GLU A 149 -11.92 -15.96 11.32
CA GLU A 149 -13.28 -16.45 11.59
C GLU A 149 -14.20 -16.23 10.39
N LEU A 150 -14.13 -15.04 9.76
CA LEU A 150 -14.90 -14.75 8.56
C LEU A 150 -14.44 -15.62 7.38
N ALA A 151 -13.14 -15.79 7.21
CA ALA A 151 -12.59 -16.64 6.15
C ALA A 151 -13.06 -18.09 6.31
N GLN A 152 -13.09 -18.61 7.55
CA GLN A 152 -13.56 -19.96 7.79
C GLN A 152 -15.06 -20.12 7.42
N LYS A 153 -15.91 -19.16 7.79
CA LYS A 153 -17.33 -19.17 7.38
C LYS A 153 -17.49 -19.17 5.86
N LEU A 154 -16.69 -18.36 5.15
CA LEU A 154 -16.74 -18.37 3.68
C LEU A 154 -16.26 -19.69 3.07
N ARG A 155 -15.23 -20.34 3.65
CA ARG A 155 -14.77 -21.67 3.22
C ARG A 155 -15.84 -22.74 3.44
N ASP A 156 -16.55 -22.69 4.57
CA ASP A 156 -17.65 -23.60 4.88
C ASP A 156 -18.82 -23.43 3.87
N ASP A 157 -18.98 -22.22 3.32
CA ASP A 157 -19.92 -21.91 2.24
C ASP A 157 -19.35 -22.22 0.83
N GLY A 158 -18.21 -22.91 0.74
CA GLY A 158 -17.59 -23.33 -0.51
C GLY A 158 -16.92 -22.20 -1.29
N LYS A 159 -16.52 -21.09 -0.62
CA LYS A 159 -15.79 -19.96 -1.21
C LYS A 159 -14.29 -20.11 -1.00
N HIS A 160 -13.52 -19.36 -1.79
CA HIS A 160 -12.06 -19.31 -1.71
C HIS A 160 -11.59 -17.91 -1.27
N PRO A 161 -11.72 -17.56 0.05
CA PRO A 161 -11.31 -16.26 0.54
C PRO A 161 -9.79 -16.13 0.63
N TYR A 162 -9.28 -14.94 0.26
CA TYR A 162 -7.90 -14.52 0.47
C TYR A 162 -7.86 -13.39 1.49
N ILE A 163 -7.06 -13.54 2.54
CA ILE A 163 -6.90 -12.56 3.60
C ILE A 163 -5.73 -11.63 3.27
N ILE A 164 -6.02 -10.33 3.22
CA ILE A 164 -5.01 -9.27 3.10
C ILE A 164 -4.80 -8.64 4.47
N PRO A 165 -3.59 -8.70 5.05
CA PRO A 165 -3.34 -8.11 6.36
C PRO A 165 -3.52 -6.59 6.35
N GLY A 166 -3.72 -6.00 7.53
CA GLY A 166 -3.90 -4.56 7.69
C GLY A 166 -2.79 -3.76 6.99
N GLY A 167 -3.19 -2.81 6.15
CA GLY A 167 -2.28 -2.00 5.35
C GLY A 167 -1.55 -2.74 4.24
N GLY A 168 -1.90 -3.98 3.91
CA GLY A 168 -1.21 -4.81 2.92
C GLY A 168 0.26 -5.06 3.31
N SER A 169 0.50 -5.31 4.61
CA SER A 169 1.87 -5.39 5.16
C SER A 169 2.28 -6.83 5.38
N ASN A 170 2.70 -7.46 4.31
CA ASN A 170 3.39 -8.75 4.26
C ASN A 170 4.56 -8.65 3.26
N GLU A 171 5.29 -9.72 3.10
CA GLU A 171 6.45 -9.82 2.19
C GLU A 171 6.07 -9.51 0.74
N ILE A 172 4.93 -10.00 0.27
CA ILE A 172 4.43 -9.78 -1.10
C ILE A 172 4.10 -8.30 -1.30
N GLY A 173 3.36 -7.70 -0.36
CA GLY A 173 3.01 -6.28 -0.43
C GLY A 173 4.22 -5.34 -0.33
N ALA A 174 5.27 -5.74 0.39
CA ALA A 174 6.51 -4.96 0.47
C ALA A 174 7.17 -4.75 -0.89
N LEU A 175 7.01 -5.69 -1.85
CA LEU A 175 7.54 -5.56 -3.21
C LEU A 175 7.05 -4.30 -3.93
N GLY A 176 5.86 -3.83 -3.63
CA GLY A 176 5.33 -2.58 -4.17
C GLY A 176 6.20 -1.37 -3.80
N TYR A 177 6.81 -1.40 -2.62
CA TYR A 177 7.72 -0.34 -2.17
C TYR A 177 9.19 -0.60 -2.47
N VAL A 178 9.58 -1.83 -2.74
CA VAL A 178 10.85 -2.14 -3.44
C VAL A 178 10.84 -1.46 -4.80
N ASN A 179 9.77 -1.63 -5.58
CA ASN A 179 9.63 -0.95 -6.87
C ASN A 179 9.56 0.58 -6.75
N ALA A 180 8.94 1.11 -5.70
CA ALA A 180 8.91 2.55 -5.46
C ALA A 180 10.31 3.13 -5.20
N ALA A 181 11.20 2.37 -4.53
CA ALA A 181 12.59 2.77 -4.33
C ALA A 181 13.37 2.86 -5.66
N ILE A 182 13.21 1.84 -6.52
CA ILE A 182 13.80 1.82 -7.86
C ILE A 182 13.27 3.00 -8.70
N GLU A 183 11.96 3.21 -8.71
CA GLU A 183 11.31 4.31 -9.42
C GLU A 183 11.81 5.68 -8.96
N LEU A 184 11.90 5.89 -7.64
CA LEU A 184 12.39 7.14 -7.05
C LEU A 184 13.83 7.44 -7.46
N THR A 185 14.72 6.46 -7.37
CA THR A 185 16.13 6.65 -7.72
C THR A 185 16.32 6.87 -9.23
N THR A 186 15.55 6.22 -10.08
CA THR A 186 15.52 6.50 -11.51
C THR A 186 15.10 7.95 -11.78
N GLN A 187 14.00 8.42 -11.19
CA GLN A 187 13.55 9.81 -11.35
C GLN A 187 14.54 10.84 -10.79
N ALA A 188 15.25 10.50 -9.72
CA ALA A 188 16.28 11.36 -9.16
C ALA A 188 17.48 11.46 -10.10
N ASN A 189 17.93 10.35 -10.67
CA ASN A 189 19.01 10.33 -11.65
C ASN A 189 18.68 11.15 -12.92
N ASP A 190 17.46 10.97 -13.46
CA ASP A 190 16.98 11.71 -14.64
C ASP A 190 16.98 13.23 -14.43
N ARG A 191 16.89 13.67 -13.18
CA ARG A 191 16.84 15.09 -12.77
C ARG A 191 18.14 15.60 -12.18
N SER A 192 19.18 14.78 -12.11
CA SER A 192 20.41 15.09 -11.39
C SER A 192 20.14 15.54 -9.94
N LEU A 193 19.11 14.96 -9.33
CA LEU A 193 18.67 15.27 -7.97
C LEU A 193 19.39 14.37 -6.97
N LYS A 194 20.20 14.96 -6.09
CA LYS A 194 20.78 14.26 -4.96
C LYS A 194 19.75 14.19 -3.83
N ILE A 195 19.43 12.98 -3.39
CA ILE A 195 18.57 12.73 -2.22
C ILE A 195 19.45 12.38 -1.03
N ASP A 196 19.42 13.20 0.01
CA ASP A 196 20.19 12.96 1.23
C ASP A 196 19.40 12.11 2.24
N HIS A 197 18.07 12.23 2.27
CA HIS A 197 17.18 11.51 3.20
C HIS A 197 15.84 11.20 2.53
N LEU A 198 15.31 10.01 2.80
CA LEU A 198 13.94 9.62 2.46
C LEU A 198 13.12 9.50 3.74
N VAL A 199 12.07 10.33 3.85
CA VAL A 199 11.17 10.34 5.01
C VAL A 199 9.78 9.93 4.57
N HIS A 200 9.13 9.05 5.33
CA HIS A 200 7.75 8.64 5.04
C HIS A 200 6.96 8.34 6.32
N ALA A 201 5.64 8.37 6.24
CA ALA A 201 4.78 7.90 7.32
C ALA A 201 4.82 6.37 7.41
N THR A 202 5.02 5.83 8.63
CA THR A 202 4.97 4.40 8.89
C THR A 202 3.93 4.07 9.98
N GLY A 203 3.12 3.05 9.72
CA GLY A 203 2.17 2.51 10.69
C GLY A 203 2.29 0.98 10.71
N SER A 204 1.84 0.30 9.67
CA SER A 204 1.88 -1.18 9.56
C SER A 204 3.22 -1.74 9.07
N SER A 205 4.29 -0.95 9.00
CA SER A 205 5.68 -1.29 8.68
C SER A 205 5.99 -1.78 7.25
N GLY A 206 5.03 -2.29 6.49
CA GLY A 206 5.30 -2.87 5.17
C GLY A 206 5.84 -1.87 4.13
N THR A 207 5.51 -0.58 4.23
CA THR A 207 6.10 0.48 3.40
C THR A 207 7.57 0.69 3.78
N GLN A 208 7.87 0.77 5.08
CA GLN A 208 9.23 0.87 5.59
C GLN A 208 10.09 -0.30 5.12
N ALA A 209 9.59 -1.53 5.30
CA ALA A 209 10.30 -2.73 4.89
C ALA A 209 10.65 -2.73 3.39
N GLY A 210 9.67 -2.39 2.54
CA GLY A 210 9.89 -2.32 1.09
C GLY A 210 10.88 -1.24 0.67
N LEU A 211 10.79 -0.04 1.25
CA LEU A 211 11.72 1.05 0.98
C LEU A 211 13.15 0.72 1.44
N VAL A 212 13.31 0.23 2.67
CA VAL A 212 14.64 -0.15 3.19
C VAL A 212 15.26 -1.26 2.34
N LEU A 213 14.49 -2.30 2.03
CA LEU A 213 14.98 -3.39 1.17
C LEU A 213 15.33 -2.88 -0.23
N GLY A 214 14.47 -2.05 -0.82
CA GLY A 214 14.69 -1.49 -2.15
C GLY A 214 15.94 -0.60 -2.21
N MET A 215 16.09 0.32 -1.26
CA MET A 215 17.26 1.22 -1.19
C MET A 215 18.56 0.46 -0.94
N ALA A 216 18.53 -0.57 -0.10
CA ALA A 216 19.68 -1.44 0.16
C ALA A 216 20.03 -2.27 -1.09
N GLY A 217 19.02 -2.88 -1.73
CA GLY A 217 19.22 -3.75 -2.89
C GLY A 217 19.77 -3.06 -4.13
N ILE A 218 19.48 -1.75 -4.30
CA ILE A 218 20.08 -0.93 -5.36
C ILE A 218 21.35 -0.19 -4.90
N ASN A 219 21.80 -0.44 -3.68
CA ASN A 219 22.98 0.20 -3.07
C ASN A 219 22.94 1.74 -3.15
N SER A 220 21.79 2.33 -2.88
CA SER A 220 21.55 3.78 -3.05
C SER A 220 22.32 4.64 -2.06
N GLY A 221 22.65 4.12 -0.88
CA GLY A 221 23.20 4.86 0.24
C GLY A 221 22.22 5.87 0.91
N ILE A 222 20.97 5.94 0.44
CA ILE A 222 19.97 6.88 0.97
C ILE A 222 19.34 6.32 2.25
N PRO A 223 19.47 6.99 3.40
CA PRO A 223 18.83 6.56 4.63
C PRO A 223 17.31 6.77 4.58
N VAL A 224 16.56 5.80 5.12
CA VAL A 224 15.09 5.79 5.14
C VAL A 224 14.58 5.97 6.56
N TYR A 225 13.79 7.03 6.78
CA TYR A 225 13.21 7.37 8.07
C TYR A 225 11.69 7.18 8.04
N GLY A 226 11.19 6.28 8.88
CA GLY A 226 9.76 6.13 9.13
C GLY A 226 9.32 6.98 10.31
N VAL A 227 8.25 7.75 10.14
CA VAL A 227 7.59 8.53 11.21
C VAL A 227 6.24 7.89 11.48
N GLY A 228 6.02 7.43 12.71
CA GLY A 228 4.80 6.77 13.19
C GLY A 228 3.98 7.61 14.13
#